data_1bcffaf54d5804dbbc218d5ff2d0e837
#
_entry.id   1bcffaf54d5804dbbc218d5ff2d0e837
#
_cell.length_a   1.000
_cell.length_b   1.000
_cell.length_c   1.000
_cell.angle_alpha   90.00
_cell.angle_beta   90.00
_cell.angle_gamma   90.00
#
_symmetry.space_group_name_H-M   'P 1'
#
loop_
_entity.id
_entity.type
_entity.pdbx_description
1 polymer ?
#
loop_
_entity_poly.entity_id
_entity_poly.type
_entity_poly.pdbx_seq_one_letter_code
_entity_poly.pdbx_strand_id
1 'polypeptide(L)'
;ITIEEWKEYLIVQCCFGSLVNKTLARVLGQIISEEFGVDVAVQEDPYRIVIQRIRGLNGETLKRILRELPSRDVREIALNAAVKTGLFKHRLVHVARKFGAIAKDADFTDFSLRQLVKSFEGTVVFEEALKVMEAEDMDLPGLLHVLNLIKLGEIEVKCVGRRRVPTPIARIGIQRISRK
;
A
#
# COMPACT_ATOMS: atom_id res chain seq x y z
N ILE A 1 -0.73 -17.10 -3.67
CA ILE A 1 -1.44 -16.10 -2.83
C ILE A 1 -2.76 -16.68 -2.41
N THR A 2 -3.08 -16.62 -1.10
CA THR A 2 -4.37 -17.09 -0.58
C THR A 2 -5.12 -15.93 0.06
N ILE A 3 -6.38 -15.73 -0.33
CA ILE A 3 -7.28 -14.73 0.24
C ILE A 3 -8.26 -15.42 1.16
N GLU A 4 -8.31 -14.97 2.41
CA GLU A 4 -9.21 -15.47 3.45
C GLU A 4 -10.11 -14.35 3.95
N GLU A 5 -11.40 -14.66 4.16
CA GLU A 5 -12.37 -13.73 4.77
C GLU A 5 -12.63 -14.13 6.21
N TRP A 6 -12.46 -13.19 7.13
CA TRP A 6 -12.81 -13.41 8.52
C TRP A 6 -13.38 -12.14 9.16
N LYS A 7 -14.61 -12.23 9.67
CA LYS A 7 -15.35 -11.07 10.21
C LYS A 7 -15.33 -9.87 9.23
N GLU A 8 -14.80 -8.73 9.69
CA GLU A 8 -14.65 -7.49 8.95
C GLU A 8 -13.31 -7.35 8.20
N TYR A 9 -12.55 -8.43 8.05
CA TYR A 9 -11.24 -8.40 7.42
C TYR A 9 -11.14 -9.33 6.20
N LEU A 10 -10.37 -8.89 5.22
CA LEU A 10 -9.81 -9.71 4.16
C LEU A 10 -8.31 -9.87 4.44
N ILE A 11 -7.83 -11.08 4.45
CA ILE A 11 -6.43 -11.41 4.72
C ILE A 11 -5.81 -12.02 3.47
N VAL A 12 -4.85 -11.32 2.88
CA VAL A 12 -4.06 -11.78 1.75
C VAL A 12 -2.79 -12.40 2.31
N GLN A 13 -2.66 -13.71 2.25
CA GLN A 13 -1.45 -14.43 2.64
C GLN A 13 -0.47 -14.39 1.47
N CYS A 14 0.61 -13.61 1.62
CA CYS A 14 1.61 -13.35 0.60
C CYS A 14 2.97 -13.16 1.26
N CYS A 15 3.82 -14.18 1.20
CA CYS A 15 5.12 -14.21 1.90
C CYS A 15 6.23 -13.59 1.03
N PHE A 16 6.05 -12.34 0.56
CA PHE A 16 7.01 -11.66 -0.34
C PHE A 16 8.00 -10.76 0.38
N GLY A 17 7.94 -10.71 1.71
CA GLY A 17 8.78 -9.82 2.51
C GLY A 17 8.16 -8.44 2.75
N SER A 18 8.83 -7.67 3.63
CA SER A 18 8.25 -6.41 4.14
C SER A 18 8.04 -5.35 3.08
N LEU A 19 9.04 -5.10 2.21
CA LEU A 19 8.98 -4.01 1.23
C LEU A 19 8.03 -4.31 0.08
N VAL A 20 8.05 -5.54 -0.46
CA VAL A 20 7.12 -5.96 -1.52
C VAL A 20 5.68 -5.91 -1.00
N ASN A 21 5.42 -6.48 0.19
CA ASN A 21 4.08 -6.45 0.78
C ASN A 21 3.61 -5.03 1.09
N LYS A 22 4.50 -4.15 1.57
CA LYS A 22 4.21 -2.73 1.80
C LYS A 22 3.85 -2.00 0.52
N THR A 23 4.58 -2.26 -0.57
CA THR A 23 4.29 -1.68 -1.88
C THR A 23 2.96 -2.20 -2.42
N LEU A 24 2.72 -3.52 -2.37
CA LEU A 24 1.47 -4.14 -2.78
C LEU A 24 0.27 -3.63 -1.96
N ALA A 25 0.42 -3.49 -0.64
CA ALA A 25 -0.61 -2.97 0.25
C ALA A 25 -1.05 -1.55 -0.13
N ARG A 26 -0.10 -0.68 -0.47
CA ARG A 26 -0.38 0.69 -0.96
C ARG A 26 -1.15 0.66 -2.28
N VAL A 27 -0.70 -0.16 -3.23
CA VAL A 27 -1.36 -0.30 -4.54
C VAL A 27 -2.78 -0.82 -4.37
N LEU A 28 -2.98 -1.86 -3.56
CA LEU A 28 -4.31 -2.40 -3.29
C LEU A 28 -5.21 -1.38 -2.59
N GLY A 29 -4.70 -0.68 -1.58
CA GLY A 29 -5.45 0.38 -0.88
C GLY A 29 -5.90 1.47 -1.84
N GLN A 30 -5.03 1.93 -2.73
CA GLN A 30 -5.37 2.96 -3.73
C GLN A 30 -6.44 2.47 -4.71
N ILE A 31 -6.29 1.29 -5.29
CA ILE A 31 -7.26 0.73 -6.25
C ILE A 31 -8.62 0.53 -5.58
N ILE A 32 -8.64 -0.01 -4.38
CA ILE A 32 -9.89 -0.22 -3.64
C ILE A 32 -10.55 1.12 -3.33
N SER A 33 -9.78 2.11 -2.88
CA SER A 33 -10.33 3.45 -2.61
C SER A 33 -10.89 4.11 -3.85
N GLU A 34 -10.26 3.95 -5.01
CA GLU A 34 -10.76 4.46 -6.30
C GLU A 34 -12.01 3.72 -6.78
N GLU A 35 -12.03 2.39 -6.68
CA GLU A 35 -13.14 1.57 -7.19
C GLU A 35 -14.41 1.70 -6.33
N PHE A 36 -14.26 1.88 -5.01
CA PHE A 36 -15.38 1.94 -4.06
C PHE A 36 -15.70 3.35 -3.55
N GLY A 37 -14.87 4.36 -3.86
CA GLY A 37 -15.08 5.75 -3.44
C GLY A 37 -14.90 5.99 -1.94
N VAL A 38 -14.26 5.07 -1.20
CA VAL A 38 -14.02 5.17 0.25
C VAL A 38 -12.60 4.72 0.60
N ASP A 39 -11.98 5.41 1.55
CA ASP A 39 -10.69 4.99 2.06
C ASP A 39 -10.81 3.68 2.84
N VAL A 40 -9.85 2.80 2.63
CA VAL A 40 -9.79 1.49 3.29
C VAL A 40 -8.53 1.39 4.15
N ALA A 41 -8.72 0.88 5.38
CA ALA A 41 -7.58 0.60 6.24
C ALA A 41 -6.87 -0.68 5.75
N VAL A 42 -5.58 -0.54 5.47
CA VAL A 42 -4.70 -1.63 5.04
C VAL A 42 -3.51 -1.70 5.98
N GLN A 43 -3.18 -2.88 6.44
CA GLN A 43 -2.00 -3.17 7.25
C GLN A 43 -1.25 -4.35 6.68
N GLU A 44 0.08 -4.27 6.68
CA GLU A 44 0.94 -5.31 6.14
C GLU A 44 1.99 -5.78 7.14
N ASP A 45 2.47 -6.98 6.91
CA ASP A 45 3.68 -7.54 7.50
C ASP A 45 4.40 -8.42 6.43
N PRO A 46 5.59 -8.98 6.71
CA PRO A 46 6.32 -9.78 5.71
C PRO A 46 5.56 -10.97 5.13
N TYR A 47 4.48 -11.42 5.77
CA TYR A 47 3.77 -12.66 5.43
C TYR A 47 2.36 -12.44 4.91
N ARG A 48 1.78 -11.24 5.12
CA ARG A 48 0.37 -10.97 4.79
C ARG A 48 0.06 -9.49 4.66
N ILE A 49 -1.10 -9.24 4.01
CA ILE A 49 -1.76 -7.94 4.00
C ILE A 49 -3.16 -8.14 4.57
N VAL A 50 -3.55 -7.31 5.52
CA VAL A 50 -4.89 -7.30 6.12
C VAL A 50 -5.61 -6.05 5.69
N ILE A 51 -6.78 -6.21 5.10
CA ILE A 51 -7.60 -5.14 4.54
C ILE A 51 -8.92 -5.13 5.31
N GLN A 52 -9.33 -3.96 5.81
CA GLN A 52 -10.65 -3.80 6.40
C GLN A 52 -11.71 -3.92 5.31
N ARG A 53 -12.66 -4.80 5.51
CA ARG A 53 -13.73 -5.02 4.55
C ARG A 53 -14.73 -3.88 4.57
N ILE A 54 -15.03 -3.36 3.39
CA ILE A 54 -16.06 -2.36 3.15
C ILE A 54 -17.22 -2.98 2.37
N ARG A 55 -18.34 -2.25 2.26
CA ARG A 55 -19.50 -2.73 1.51
C ARG A 55 -19.12 -2.98 0.04
N GLY A 56 -19.44 -4.16 -0.46
CA GLY A 56 -19.15 -4.58 -1.85
C GLY A 56 -17.77 -5.23 -2.04
N LEU A 57 -16.83 -5.03 -1.13
CA LEU A 57 -15.52 -5.68 -1.18
C LEU A 57 -15.56 -7.06 -0.50
N ASN A 58 -15.26 -8.09 -1.25
CA ASN A 58 -15.15 -9.48 -0.79
C ASN A 58 -13.90 -10.16 -1.36
N GLY A 59 -13.65 -11.41 -0.99
CA GLY A 59 -12.47 -12.16 -1.43
C GLY A 59 -12.40 -12.38 -2.93
N GLU A 60 -13.52 -12.60 -3.61
CA GLU A 60 -13.54 -12.78 -5.06
C GLU A 60 -13.27 -11.46 -5.80
N THR A 61 -13.79 -10.33 -5.30
CA THR A 61 -13.46 -9.00 -5.82
C THR A 61 -11.96 -8.72 -5.69
N LEU A 62 -11.39 -9.00 -4.51
CA LEU A 62 -9.95 -8.80 -4.28
C LEU A 62 -9.10 -9.72 -5.15
N LYS A 63 -9.52 -10.97 -5.37
CA LYS A 63 -8.89 -11.90 -6.30
C LYS A 63 -8.91 -11.37 -7.74
N ARG A 64 -10.03 -10.79 -8.19
CA ARG A 64 -10.13 -10.13 -9.50
C ARG A 64 -9.11 -8.98 -9.59
N ILE A 65 -9.08 -8.09 -8.62
CA ILE A 65 -8.14 -6.96 -8.57
C ILE A 65 -6.69 -7.45 -8.69
N LEU A 66 -6.30 -8.46 -7.90
CA LEU A 66 -4.94 -9.02 -7.93
C LEU A 66 -4.58 -9.65 -9.29
N ARG A 67 -5.54 -10.27 -9.97
CA ARG A 67 -5.32 -10.86 -11.31
C ARG A 67 -5.23 -9.82 -12.42
N GLU A 68 -5.91 -8.70 -12.27
CA GLU A 68 -5.87 -7.59 -13.22
C GLU A 68 -4.65 -6.68 -13.03
N LEU A 69 -4.05 -6.70 -11.84
CA LEU A 69 -2.91 -5.85 -11.47
C LEU A 69 -1.74 -5.89 -12.48
N PRO A 70 -1.32 -7.06 -13.01
CA PRO A 70 -0.24 -7.14 -13.99
C PRO A 70 -0.46 -6.37 -15.29
N SER A 71 -1.69 -5.97 -15.58
CA SER A 71 -2.07 -5.21 -16.78
C SER A 71 -2.19 -3.70 -16.54
N ARG A 72 -1.96 -3.22 -15.30
CA ARG A 72 -2.05 -1.82 -14.90
C ARG A 72 -0.67 -1.17 -14.79
N ASP A 73 -0.60 0.14 -14.84
CA ASP A 73 0.62 0.87 -14.48
C ASP A 73 0.77 0.91 -12.95
N VAL A 74 1.35 -0.18 -12.44
CA VAL A 74 1.54 -0.39 -10.99
C VAL A 74 2.47 0.65 -10.39
N ARG A 75 3.46 1.14 -11.15
CA ARG A 75 4.40 2.17 -10.71
C ARG A 75 3.66 3.48 -10.46
N GLU A 76 2.86 3.93 -11.42
CA GLU A 76 2.06 5.14 -11.27
C GLU A 76 1.11 5.04 -10.08
N ILE A 77 0.37 3.93 -9.95
CA ILE A 77 -0.55 3.69 -8.84
C ILE A 77 0.19 3.73 -7.48
N ALA A 78 1.37 3.10 -7.39
CA ALA A 78 2.17 3.06 -6.17
C ALA A 78 2.66 4.46 -5.76
N LEU A 79 3.12 5.27 -6.71
CA LEU A 79 3.58 6.64 -6.46
C LEU A 79 2.41 7.55 -6.05
N ASN A 80 1.27 7.46 -6.74
CA ASN A 80 0.06 8.21 -6.39
C ASN A 80 -0.45 7.86 -4.97
N ALA A 81 -0.39 6.59 -4.61
CA ALA A 81 -0.71 6.15 -3.25
C ALA A 81 0.29 6.69 -2.22
N ALA A 82 1.59 6.71 -2.57
CA ALA A 82 2.65 7.15 -1.67
C ALA A 82 2.53 8.62 -1.28
N VAL A 83 2.20 9.50 -2.21
CA VAL A 83 2.03 10.95 -1.98
C VAL A 83 1.01 11.25 -0.88
N LYS A 84 -0.03 10.42 -0.74
CA LYS A 84 -1.08 10.57 0.27
C LYS A 84 -0.63 10.18 1.69
N THR A 85 0.52 9.51 1.83
CA THR A 85 0.99 8.99 3.11
C THR A 85 1.68 10.05 3.98
N GLY A 86 1.62 9.89 5.31
CA GLY A 86 2.42 10.69 6.24
C GLY A 86 3.93 10.53 5.99
N LEU A 87 4.36 9.34 5.56
CA LEU A 87 5.77 9.09 5.27
C LEU A 87 6.29 9.96 4.13
N PHE A 88 5.53 10.11 3.04
CA PHE A 88 5.90 11.01 1.95
C PHE A 88 6.02 12.46 2.42
N LYS A 89 5.08 12.93 3.26
CA LYS A 89 5.15 14.29 3.82
C LYS A 89 6.45 14.52 4.58
N HIS A 90 6.88 13.55 5.39
CA HIS A 90 8.16 13.62 6.11
C HIS A 90 9.36 13.58 5.16
N ARG A 91 9.34 12.74 4.12
CA ARG A 91 10.39 12.71 3.08
C ARG A 91 10.49 14.04 2.35
N LEU A 92 9.34 14.62 1.97
CA LEU A 92 9.29 15.92 1.30
C LEU A 92 9.91 17.03 2.16
N VAL A 93 9.57 17.10 3.45
CA VAL A 93 10.18 18.06 4.40
C VAL A 93 11.70 17.87 4.46
N HIS A 94 12.16 16.63 4.56
CA HIS A 94 13.57 16.33 4.65
C HIS A 94 14.33 16.74 3.36
N VAL A 95 13.79 16.44 2.19
CA VAL A 95 14.36 16.85 0.91
C VAL A 95 14.31 18.36 0.74
N ALA A 96 13.20 19.02 1.05
CA ALA A 96 13.04 20.47 0.97
C ALA A 96 14.05 21.23 1.89
N ARG A 97 14.34 20.68 3.08
CA ARG A 97 15.40 21.20 3.95
C ARG A 97 16.79 21.08 3.33
N LYS A 98 17.11 19.93 2.70
CA LYS A 98 18.39 19.72 2.01
C LYS A 98 18.57 20.68 0.83
N PHE A 99 17.49 20.97 0.13
CA PHE A 99 17.49 21.93 -0.99
C PHE A 99 17.48 23.40 -0.52
N GLY A 100 17.36 23.65 0.79
CA GLY A 100 17.24 25.03 1.33
C GLY A 100 15.90 25.70 0.99
N ALA A 101 14.92 24.93 0.52
CA ALA A 101 13.59 25.44 0.16
C ALA A 101 12.72 25.75 1.39
N ILE A 102 13.05 25.19 2.54
CA ILE A 102 12.44 25.48 3.86
C ILE A 102 13.54 25.60 4.93
N ALA A 103 13.26 26.37 5.99
CA ALA A 103 14.18 26.54 7.10
C ALA A 103 14.43 25.21 7.83
N LYS A 104 15.64 25.03 8.37
CA LYS A 104 16.04 23.77 9.05
C LYS A 104 15.25 23.51 10.32
N ASP A 105 14.85 24.55 11.01
CA ASP A 105 14.14 24.59 12.29
C ASP A 105 12.62 24.79 12.16
N ALA A 106 12.10 24.83 10.92
CA ALA A 106 10.67 24.98 10.70
C ALA A 106 9.90 23.76 11.22
N ASP A 107 8.92 24.00 12.09
CA ASP A 107 7.99 22.99 12.58
C ASP A 107 6.69 23.00 11.77
N PHE A 108 6.16 21.80 11.56
CA PHE A 108 4.97 21.59 10.73
C PHE A 108 3.90 20.83 11.50
N THR A 109 2.67 21.34 11.47
CA THR A 109 1.46 20.61 11.84
C THR A 109 0.99 19.74 10.68
N ASP A 110 0.12 18.78 10.92
CA ASP A 110 -0.45 17.92 9.86
C ASP A 110 -1.17 18.74 8.77
N PHE A 111 -1.79 19.85 9.14
CA PHE A 111 -2.43 20.77 8.19
C PHE A 111 -1.39 21.48 7.32
N SER A 112 -0.36 22.05 7.91
CA SER A 112 0.72 22.72 7.16
C SER A 112 1.49 21.77 6.26
N LEU A 113 1.66 20.51 6.66
CA LEU A 113 2.26 19.46 5.81
C LEU A 113 1.43 19.17 4.54
N ARG A 114 0.10 19.17 4.65
CA ARG A 114 -0.77 18.99 3.46
C ARG A 114 -0.67 20.20 2.51
N GLN A 115 -0.58 21.40 3.02
CA GLN A 115 -0.36 22.60 2.22
C GLN A 115 1.02 22.57 1.55
N LEU A 116 2.04 22.14 2.30
CA LEU A 116 3.40 22.00 1.78
C LEU A 116 3.46 21.04 0.58
N VAL A 117 2.82 19.87 0.67
CA VAL A 117 2.76 18.91 -0.43
C VAL A 117 2.19 19.58 -1.69
N LYS A 118 1.08 20.30 -1.56
CA LYS A 118 0.46 21.02 -2.69
C LYS A 118 1.35 22.11 -3.27
N SER A 119 2.07 22.85 -2.42
CA SER A 119 2.94 23.95 -2.86
C SER A 119 4.20 23.47 -3.58
N PHE A 120 4.65 22.26 -3.31
CA PHE A 120 5.82 21.65 -3.98
C PHE A 120 5.45 20.76 -5.17
N GLU A 121 4.16 20.47 -5.39
CA GLU A 121 3.72 19.66 -6.53
C GLU A 121 4.25 20.21 -7.85
N GLY A 122 4.84 19.34 -8.68
CA GLY A 122 5.46 19.71 -9.95
C GLY A 122 6.84 20.40 -9.84
N THR A 123 7.43 20.49 -8.66
CA THR A 123 8.77 21.03 -8.46
C THR A 123 9.83 19.92 -8.42
N VAL A 124 11.11 20.30 -8.67
CA VAL A 124 12.26 19.38 -8.55
C VAL A 124 12.37 18.77 -7.15
N VAL A 125 12.01 19.52 -6.10
CA VAL A 125 12.00 19.05 -4.71
C VAL A 125 10.98 17.92 -4.52
N PHE A 126 9.81 18.06 -5.11
CA PHE A 126 8.76 17.04 -5.06
C PHE A 126 9.18 15.76 -5.80
N GLU A 127 9.73 15.92 -7.01
CA GLU A 127 10.24 14.80 -7.81
C GLU A 127 11.36 14.03 -7.09
N GLU A 128 12.27 14.77 -6.43
CA GLU A 128 13.33 14.14 -5.67
C GLU A 128 12.81 13.40 -4.43
N ALA A 129 11.81 13.96 -3.75
CA ALA A 129 11.15 13.28 -2.64
C ALA A 129 10.45 11.98 -3.08
N LEU A 130 9.84 11.97 -4.28
CA LEU A 130 9.26 10.76 -4.88
C LEU A 130 10.33 9.71 -5.19
N LYS A 131 11.48 10.11 -5.77
CA LYS A 131 12.59 9.19 -6.04
C LYS A 131 13.15 8.56 -4.76
N VAL A 132 13.32 9.36 -3.70
CA VAL A 132 13.75 8.86 -2.39
C VAL A 132 12.73 7.87 -1.84
N MET A 133 11.43 8.20 -1.93
CA MET A 133 10.35 7.32 -1.49
C MET A 133 10.32 5.99 -2.25
N GLU A 134 10.51 6.04 -3.58
CA GLU A 134 10.57 4.87 -4.45
C GLU A 134 11.79 3.99 -4.10
N ALA A 135 12.96 4.60 -3.89
CA ALA A 135 14.21 3.89 -3.65
C ALA A 135 14.30 3.27 -2.24
N GLU A 136 13.81 3.98 -1.22
CA GLU A 136 14.01 3.58 0.17
C GLU A 136 12.79 2.89 0.81
N ASP A 137 11.58 3.19 0.35
CA ASP A 137 10.33 2.79 1.01
C ASP A 137 9.43 1.89 0.17
N MET A 138 9.88 1.49 -1.02
CA MET A 138 9.17 0.60 -1.93
C MET A 138 10.12 -0.43 -2.54
N ASP A 139 9.56 -1.57 -2.93
CA ASP A 139 10.21 -2.56 -3.78
C ASP A 139 9.34 -2.79 -5.03
N LEU A 140 9.40 -1.82 -5.95
CA LEU A 140 8.70 -1.92 -7.23
C LEU A 140 9.26 -3.05 -8.12
N PRO A 141 10.58 -3.25 -8.25
CA PRO A 141 11.10 -4.38 -9.02
C PRO A 141 10.62 -5.72 -8.49
N GLY A 142 10.67 -5.94 -7.18
CA GLY A 142 10.18 -7.15 -6.54
C GLY A 142 8.68 -7.35 -6.73
N LEU A 143 7.88 -6.28 -6.60
CA LEU A 143 6.45 -6.35 -6.86
C LEU A 143 6.15 -6.69 -8.33
N LEU A 144 6.80 -6.03 -9.28
CA LEU A 144 6.61 -6.30 -10.72
C LEU A 144 7.01 -7.74 -11.08
N HIS A 145 8.07 -8.28 -10.45
CA HIS A 145 8.44 -9.68 -10.61
C HIS A 145 7.32 -10.62 -10.13
N VAL A 146 6.78 -10.40 -8.93
CA VAL A 146 5.64 -11.18 -8.39
C VAL A 146 4.43 -11.09 -9.31
N LEU A 147 4.10 -9.90 -9.81
CA LEU A 147 2.97 -9.71 -10.72
C LEU A 147 3.17 -10.43 -12.06
N ASN A 148 4.41 -10.48 -12.57
CA ASN A 148 4.73 -11.26 -13.75
C ASN A 148 4.52 -12.76 -13.51
N LEU A 149 4.91 -13.29 -12.35
CA LEU A 149 4.65 -14.70 -11.98
C LEU A 149 3.14 -15.00 -11.88
N ILE A 150 2.34 -14.05 -11.40
CA ILE A 150 0.87 -14.17 -11.40
C ILE A 150 0.34 -14.21 -12.84
N LYS A 151 0.84 -13.33 -13.71
CA LYS A 151 0.46 -13.28 -15.13
C LYS A 151 0.78 -14.57 -15.88
N LEU A 152 1.93 -15.18 -15.58
CA LEU A 152 2.37 -16.46 -16.15
C LEU A 152 1.65 -17.68 -15.55
N GLY A 153 0.87 -17.50 -14.47
CA GLY A 153 0.19 -18.58 -13.76
C GLY A 153 1.11 -19.39 -12.82
N GLU A 154 2.35 -18.97 -12.63
CA GLU A 154 3.30 -19.61 -11.70
C GLU A 154 2.91 -19.31 -10.23
N ILE A 155 2.33 -18.14 -9.96
CA ILE A 155 1.71 -17.83 -8.69
C ILE A 155 0.19 -17.80 -8.85
N GLU A 156 -0.47 -18.79 -8.25
CA GLU A 156 -1.93 -18.87 -8.27
C GLU A 156 -2.53 -17.97 -7.18
N VAL A 157 -3.61 -17.24 -7.52
CA VAL A 157 -4.41 -16.46 -6.57
C VAL A 157 -5.69 -17.22 -6.25
N LYS A 158 -5.81 -17.69 -5.00
CA LYS A 158 -6.94 -18.47 -4.49
C LYS A 158 -7.74 -17.67 -3.47
N CYS A 159 -9.07 -17.72 -3.55
CA CYS A 159 -9.96 -17.28 -2.49
C CYS A 159 -10.52 -18.52 -1.79
N VAL A 160 -10.31 -18.61 -0.47
CA VAL A 160 -10.82 -19.71 0.35
C VAL A 160 -12.14 -19.38 1.05
N GLY A 161 -12.67 -18.18 0.77
CA GLY A 161 -13.95 -17.71 1.29
C GLY A 161 -13.96 -17.43 2.78
N ARG A 162 -15.19 -17.34 3.34
CA ARG A 162 -15.41 -16.96 4.73
C ARG A 162 -15.17 -18.14 5.67
N ARG A 163 -14.31 -17.91 6.67
CA ARG A 163 -13.98 -18.92 7.67
C ARG A 163 -14.62 -18.60 9.02
N ARG A 164 -15.00 -19.66 9.77
CA ARG A 164 -15.45 -19.54 11.15
C ARG A 164 -14.29 -19.24 12.10
N VAL A 165 -13.13 -19.84 11.85
CA VAL A 165 -11.88 -19.65 12.60
C VAL A 165 -10.79 -19.24 11.63
N PRO A 166 -10.05 -18.14 11.90
CA PRO A 166 -8.97 -17.71 11.02
C PRO A 166 -7.82 -18.71 11.07
N THR A 167 -7.10 -18.83 9.96
CA THR A 167 -5.84 -19.61 9.93
C THR A 167 -4.83 -19.05 10.93
N PRO A 168 -3.83 -19.83 11.38
CA PRO A 168 -2.79 -19.33 12.28
C PRO A 168 -2.09 -18.09 11.73
N ILE A 169 -1.82 -18.05 10.41
CA ILE A 169 -1.22 -16.89 9.74
C ILE A 169 -2.15 -15.67 9.84
N ALA A 170 -3.42 -15.80 9.54
CA ALA A 170 -4.40 -14.73 9.63
C ALA A 170 -4.58 -14.21 11.06
N ARG A 171 -4.61 -15.11 12.06
CA ARG A 171 -4.80 -14.77 13.47
C ARG A 171 -3.73 -13.80 13.98
N ILE A 172 -2.46 -14.02 13.65
CA ILE A 172 -1.37 -13.14 14.08
C ILE A 172 -1.52 -11.73 13.51
N GLY A 173 -1.91 -11.60 12.23
CA GLY A 173 -2.17 -10.30 11.59
C GLY A 173 -3.28 -9.52 12.28
N ILE A 174 -4.39 -10.19 12.56
CA ILE A 174 -5.57 -9.58 13.21
C ILE A 174 -5.25 -9.13 14.64
N GLN A 175 -4.50 -9.91 15.42
CA GLN A 175 -4.10 -9.54 16.79
C GLN A 175 -3.25 -8.27 16.83
N ARG A 176 -2.48 -7.96 15.80
CA ARG A 176 -1.71 -6.72 15.70
C ARG A 176 -2.60 -5.51 15.45
N ILE A 177 -3.69 -5.66 14.70
CA ILE A 177 -4.66 -4.58 14.46
C ILE A 177 -5.43 -4.26 15.75
N SER A 178 -5.86 -5.27 16.49
CA SER A 178 -6.65 -5.11 17.72
C SER A 178 -5.89 -4.50 18.90
N ARG A 179 -4.55 -4.37 18.80
CA ARG A 179 -3.68 -3.79 19.84
C ARG A 179 -3.29 -2.34 19.59
N LYS A 180 -3.73 -1.73 18.51
CA LYS A 180 -3.59 -0.32 18.18
C LYS A 180 -4.91 0.42 18.36
#